data_e8a5acb63cc36cbaa29abbb113431e00
#
_entry.id   e8a5acb63cc36cbaa29abbb113431e00
#
_cell.length_a   1.000
_cell.length_b   1.000
_cell.length_c   1.000
_cell.angle_alpha   90.00
_cell.angle_beta   90.00
_cell.angle_gamma   90.00
#
_symmetry.space_group_name_H-M   'P 1'
#
loop_
_entity.id
_entity.type
_entity.pdbx_description
1 polymer ?
#
loop_
_entity_poly.entity_id
_entity_poly.type
_entity_poly.pdbx_seq_one_letter_code
_entity_poly.pdbx_strand_id
1 'polypeptide(L)'
;MAITDDNAFELPRLRSSFTLENDTEFLENDNCAEFFDVKFCPYQPLDAPPVFAAISKKHVVICTLSQTTDSNPCEVLSVIRDDDDEASACCCTWTKDPETGAPYLCIGGVDAKVKIYDVVNGKLYRCLTGHGGDVNDLATSPANSSIIASASGDTSIRIWSLDPVHANRPCLVILAGEGHSWDLLSAFHDTGRYLLSAAHDQIINLWTLPDLPTEAIQTPARVHYPHFSTSAVHSGIIDCVAFYGDCILSRACHDNVISLWRIEGFSSANPPPAESEAPTAQTTVPTNYEEASRLTRSAFVPTISPQCPSQYTMLLQFYTPNCGPQFFMRFKLHFVPDQHPVLAFCNAAGNVFFWDFERLVAYREFMEALKDPGRDKSKQLPHPSWMRLVKTRPKTDSKGRQGGGDKDVPSTFRADAIRLSEEIGDYNVETLETWASRYSQDDPHEPLKAHKTESSSANFVGRQTAWSPGGEWCVVVGSSNQALILQRWANKGSTSRASASASASASVPPSVSAQNSAV
;
A
#
# COMPACT_ATOMS: atom_id res chain seq x y z
N MET A 1 6.37 -14.16 -28.57
CA MET A 1 6.84 -15.44 -28.00
C MET A 1 5.89 -15.76 -26.86
N ALA A 2 5.04 -16.76 -26.94
CA ALA A 2 4.01 -17.02 -25.95
C ALA A 2 4.67 -17.47 -24.63
N ILE A 3 4.50 -16.67 -23.60
CA ILE A 3 4.90 -17.03 -22.23
C ILE A 3 3.91 -18.10 -21.75
N THR A 4 4.35 -19.34 -21.76
CA THR A 4 3.54 -20.52 -21.37
C THR A 4 3.69 -20.87 -19.90
N ASP A 5 4.28 -20.01 -19.08
CA ASP A 5 4.39 -20.28 -17.64
C ASP A 5 3.20 -19.66 -16.88
N ASP A 6 2.13 -20.44 -16.76
CA ASP A 6 0.91 -20.09 -16.00
C ASP A 6 1.20 -19.76 -14.52
N ASN A 7 2.32 -20.21 -13.99
CA ASN A 7 2.71 -19.97 -12.60
C ASN A 7 3.18 -18.52 -12.38
N ALA A 8 3.74 -17.86 -13.39
CA ALA A 8 4.20 -16.47 -13.28
C ALA A 8 3.07 -15.50 -12.94
N PHE A 9 1.84 -15.78 -13.40
CA PHE A 9 0.65 -14.96 -13.18
C PHE A 9 -0.23 -15.45 -12.02
N GLU A 10 0.23 -16.40 -11.20
CA GLU A 10 -0.57 -16.87 -10.07
C GLU A 10 -0.66 -15.78 -9.00
N LEU A 11 -1.89 -15.49 -8.56
CA LEU A 11 -2.20 -14.51 -7.51
C LEU A 11 -2.51 -15.24 -6.20
N PRO A 12 -2.24 -14.62 -5.03
CA PRO A 12 -2.40 -15.26 -3.73
C PRO A 12 -3.81 -15.79 -3.48
N ARG A 13 -3.90 -16.85 -2.66
CA ARG A 13 -5.13 -17.45 -2.15
C ARG A 13 -5.11 -17.41 -0.64
N LEU A 14 -6.28 -17.24 -0.05
CA LEU A 14 -6.44 -17.34 1.40
C LEU A 14 -6.04 -18.75 1.87
N ARG A 15 -5.05 -18.81 2.76
CA ARG A 15 -4.48 -20.04 3.31
C ARG A 15 -4.99 -20.30 4.71
N SER A 16 -4.92 -19.30 5.58
CA SER A 16 -5.36 -19.37 6.96
C SER A 16 -5.64 -17.95 7.50
N SER A 17 -6.20 -17.91 8.69
CA SER A 17 -6.32 -16.69 9.47
C SER A 17 -5.94 -16.98 10.91
N PHE A 18 -5.39 -15.99 11.61
CA PHE A 18 -5.23 -16.07 13.05
C PHE A 18 -5.83 -14.85 13.73
N THR A 19 -6.16 -14.99 15.01
CA THR A 19 -6.71 -13.93 15.84
C THR A 19 -5.95 -13.92 17.16
N LEU A 20 -5.57 -12.75 17.65
CA LEU A 20 -4.98 -12.59 18.98
C LEU A 20 -6.11 -12.43 20.00
N GLU A 21 -6.41 -13.50 20.75
CA GLU A 21 -7.55 -13.52 21.68
C GLU A 21 -7.28 -12.85 23.03
N ASN A 22 -6.00 -12.69 23.43
CA ASN A 22 -5.61 -12.26 24.77
C ASN A 22 -5.61 -10.75 25.03
N ASP A 23 -6.14 -9.95 24.10
CA ASP A 23 -6.28 -8.50 24.29
C ASP A 23 -7.52 -8.10 25.12
N THR A 24 -8.27 -9.08 25.64
CA THR A 24 -9.55 -8.86 26.32
C THR A 24 -9.45 -8.09 27.64
N GLU A 25 -8.29 -8.05 28.28
CA GLU A 25 -8.07 -7.25 29.50
C GLU A 25 -8.11 -5.73 29.24
N PHE A 26 -8.02 -5.31 27.97
CA PHE A 26 -8.01 -3.90 27.56
C PHE A 26 -9.33 -3.45 26.91
N LEU A 27 -10.33 -4.33 26.88
CA LEU A 27 -11.65 -4.05 26.28
C LEU A 27 -12.62 -3.33 27.22
N GLU A 28 -12.14 -2.72 28.31
CA GLU A 28 -13.02 -2.10 29.30
C GLU A 28 -13.90 -0.94 28.81
N ASN A 29 -13.72 -0.45 27.61
CA ASN A 29 -14.60 0.60 27.07
C ASN A 29 -14.78 0.45 25.56
N ASP A 30 -15.70 -0.37 25.06
CA ASP A 30 -16.26 -0.38 23.69
C ASP A 30 -15.28 -0.26 22.51
N ASN A 31 -13.99 -0.32 22.73
CA ASN A 31 -12.97 -0.24 21.69
C ASN A 31 -12.59 -1.64 21.24
N CYS A 32 -13.10 -2.02 20.09
CA CYS A 32 -12.68 -3.24 19.41
C CYS A 32 -11.17 -3.27 19.27
N ALA A 33 -10.54 -4.37 19.70
CA ALA A 33 -9.14 -4.61 19.43
C ALA A 33 -8.91 -4.69 17.92
N GLU A 34 -7.93 -3.96 17.39
CA GLU A 34 -7.59 -3.95 15.98
C GLU A 34 -6.10 -4.04 15.77
N PHE A 35 -5.68 -4.79 14.74
CA PHE A 35 -4.35 -4.61 14.16
C PHE A 35 -4.38 -3.43 13.20
N PHE A 36 -3.54 -2.43 13.45
CA PHE A 36 -3.47 -1.21 12.65
C PHE A 36 -2.43 -1.28 11.53
N ASP A 37 -1.30 -1.95 11.77
CA ASP A 37 -0.22 -2.05 10.78
C ASP A 37 0.38 -3.45 10.76
N VAL A 38 0.92 -3.83 9.60
CA VAL A 38 1.67 -5.06 9.38
C VAL A 38 2.79 -4.81 8.38
N LYS A 39 4.00 -5.26 8.71
CA LYS A 39 5.15 -5.15 7.80
C LYS A 39 6.05 -6.37 7.92
N PHE A 40 6.46 -6.93 6.78
CA PHE A 40 7.50 -7.97 6.74
C PHE A 40 8.87 -7.38 7.00
N CYS A 41 9.71 -8.14 7.70
CA CYS A 41 11.12 -7.82 7.86
C CYS A 41 11.84 -7.95 6.49
N PRO A 42 12.42 -6.88 5.93
CA PRO A 42 13.06 -6.94 4.63
C PRO A 42 14.52 -7.44 4.68
N TYR A 43 15.02 -7.75 5.88
CA TYR A 43 16.44 -8.00 6.14
C TYR A 43 16.80 -9.46 6.27
N GLN A 44 15.89 -10.35 5.91
CA GLN A 44 16.11 -11.79 5.93
C GLN A 44 16.55 -12.30 4.55
N PRO A 45 17.30 -13.40 4.48
CA PRO A 45 17.53 -14.13 3.24
C PRO A 45 16.18 -14.54 2.61
N LEU A 46 16.09 -14.49 1.27
CA LEU A 46 14.86 -14.81 0.55
C LEU A 46 14.40 -16.26 0.69
N ASP A 47 15.33 -17.16 1.00
CA ASP A 47 15.10 -18.59 1.24
C ASP A 47 14.72 -18.92 2.70
N ALA A 48 14.85 -17.95 3.60
CA ALA A 48 14.43 -18.11 5.00
C ALA A 48 12.91 -17.92 5.14
N PRO A 49 12.26 -18.60 6.14
CA PRO A 49 10.88 -18.33 6.48
C PRO A 49 10.66 -16.84 6.77
N PRO A 50 9.77 -16.14 6.05
CA PRO A 50 9.61 -14.71 6.21
C PRO A 50 8.99 -14.36 7.57
N VAL A 51 9.55 -13.35 8.21
CA VAL A 51 9.07 -12.81 9.49
C VAL A 51 8.33 -11.51 9.26
N PHE A 52 7.21 -11.31 9.96
CA PHE A 52 6.47 -10.06 9.95
C PHE A 52 6.09 -9.63 11.36
N ALA A 53 5.85 -8.33 11.52
CA ALA A 53 5.30 -7.73 12.72
C ALA A 53 3.88 -7.24 12.45
N ALA A 54 2.94 -7.55 13.34
CA ALA A 54 1.60 -7.00 13.36
C ALA A 54 1.42 -6.15 14.62
N ILE A 55 0.87 -4.94 14.47
CA ILE A 55 0.80 -3.93 15.52
C ILE A 55 -0.64 -3.74 15.95
N SER A 56 -0.92 -3.99 17.23
CA SER A 56 -2.15 -3.55 17.90
C SER A 56 -1.84 -2.37 18.85
N LYS A 57 -2.86 -1.86 19.54
CA LYS A 57 -2.69 -0.70 20.44
C LYS A 57 -1.57 -0.87 21.47
N LYS A 58 -1.48 -2.04 22.08
CA LYS A 58 -0.53 -2.34 23.18
C LYS A 58 0.47 -3.44 22.86
N HIS A 59 0.24 -4.21 21.81
CA HIS A 59 1.03 -5.38 21.49
C HIS A 59 1.64 -5.30 20.10
N VAL A 60 2.83 -5.82 20.01
CA VAL A 60 3.54 -6.13 18.78
C VAL A 60 3.69 -7.62 18.69
N VAL A 61 3.09 -8.23 17.69
CA VAL A 61 3.15 -9.67 17.47
C VAL A 61 4.14 -9.95 16.35
N ILE A 62 5.21 -10.65 16.67
CA ILE A 62 6.21 -11.08 15.68
C ILE A 62 5.89 -12.51 15.27
N CYS A 63 5.65 -12.71 13.99
CA CYS A 63 5.28 -14.00 13.42
C CYS A 63 6.25 -14.42 12.33
N THR A 64 6.35 -15.73 12.11
CA THR A 64 6.99 -16.32 10.92
C THR A 64 6.01 -17.16 10.13
N LEU A 65 6.27 -17.30 8.82
CA LEU A 65 5.47 -18.11 7.91
C LEU A 65 6.28 -19.27 7.35
N SER A 66 5.73 -20.47 7.41
CA SER A 66 6.38 -21.69 6.92
C SER A 66 5.50 -22.45 5.93
N GLN A 67 6.12 -22.93 4.85
CA GLN A 67 5.46 -23.79 3.86
C GLN A 67 5.27 -25.25 4.34
N THR A 68 6.01 -25.65 5.38
CA THR A 68 6.11 -27.06 5.79
C THR A 68 4.95 -27.57 6.63
N THR A 69 4.04 -26.69 7.04
CA THR A 69 2.90 -27.05 7.88
C THR A 69 1.61 -27.11 7.07
N ASP A 70 0.94 -28.25 7.07
CA ASP A 70 -0.30 -28.46 6.31
C ASP A 70 -1.53 -27.72 6.86
N SER A 71 -1.53 -27.35 8.15
CA SER A 71 -2.69 -26.76 8.82
C SER A 71 -2.59 -25.25 9.04
N ASN A 72 -1.55 -24.78 9.68
CA ASN A 72 -1.35 -23.35 9.96
C ASN A 72 0.08 -22.93 9.65
N PRO A 73 0.30 -22.15 8.59
CA PRO A 73 1.64 -21.69 8.22
C PRO A 73 2.21 -20.62 9.15
N CYS A 74 1.39 -20.01 10.01
CA CYS A 74 1.78 -18.88 10.85
C CYS A 74 2.14 -19.35 12.26
N GLU A 75 3.35 -19.01 12.69
CA GLU A 75 3.86 -19.26 14.05
C GLU A 75 4.19 -17.92 14.70
N VAL A 76 3.73 -17.72 15.95
CA VAL A 76 4.07 -16.56 16.77
C VAL A 76 5.42 -16.79 17.43
N LEU A 77 6.40 -15.97 17.08
CA LEU A 77 7.76 -16.04 17.64
C LEU A 77 7.86 -15.29 18.99
N SER A 78 7.27 -14.10 19.06
CA SER A 78 7.27 -13.29 20.28
C SER A 78 6.12 -12.28 20.28
N VAL A 79 5.76 -11.84 21.46
CA VAL A 79 4.81 -10.74 21.70
C VAL A 79 5.49 -9.72 22.59
N ILE A 80 5.64 -8.50 22.09
CA ILE A 80 6.19 -7.37 22.84
C ILE A 80 5.01 -6.54 23.30
N ARG A 81 4.95 -6.24 24.60
CA ARG A 81 3.94 -5.35 25.19
C ARG A 81 4.56 -4.00 25.50
N ASP A 82 3.87 -2.93 25.19
CA ASP A 82 4.22 -1.59 25.64
C ASP A 82 3.68 -1.38 27.06
N ASP A 83 4.58 -1.14 28.03
CA ASP A 83 4.23 -0.95 29.43
C ASP A 83 3.73 0.48 29.73
N ASP A 84 3.81 1.41 28.78
CA ASP A 84 3.29 2.76 28.91
C ASP A 84 1.75 2.75 28.74
N ASP A 85 1.03 3.07 29.82
CA ASP A 85 -0.44 3.03 29.83
C ASP A 85 -1.07 4.03 28.85
N GLU A 86 -0.39 5.12 28.54
CA GLU A 86 -0.84 6.13 27.57
C GLU A 86 -0.48 5.77 26.13
N ALA A 87 0.43 4.82 25.92
CA ALA A 87 0.81 4.42 24.57
C ALA A 87 -0.33 3.69 23.86
N SER A 88 -0.54 4.05 22.61
CA SER A 88 -1.40 3.34 21.67
C SER A 88 -0.72 3.34 20.31
N ALA A 89 -0.11 2.20 19.96
CA ALA A 89 0.62 2.05 18.71
C ALA A 89 -0.35 1.96 17.52
N CYS A 90 0.02 2.59 16.39
CA CYS A 90 -0.78 2.55 15.15
C CYS A 90 0.06 2.30 13.89
N CYS A 91 1.38 2.45 13.96
CA CYS A 91 2.27 2.26 12.82
C CYS A 91 3.60 1.66 13.20
N CYS A 92 4.27 1.03 12.25
CA CYS A 92 5.62 0.51 12.45
C CYS A 92 6.48 0.60 11.19
N THR A 93 7.79 0.42 11.37
CA THR A 93 8.73 0.18 10.27
C THR A 93 9.95 -0.59 10.76
N TRP A 94 10.50 -1.44 9.88
CA TRP A 94 11.72 -2.18 10.17
C TRP A 94 12.96 -1.35 9.87
N THR A 95 13.96 -1.47 10.71
CA THR A 95 15.29 -0.88 10.55
C THR A 95 16.35 -1.88 10.99
N LYS A 96 17.60 -1.50 10.91
CA LYS A 96 18.74 -2.30 11.39
C LYS A 96 19.52 -1.54 12.46
N ASP A 97 20.09 -2.29 13.39
CA ASP A 97 21.18 -1.78 14.18
C ASP A 97 22.36 -1.43 13.26
N PRO A 98 22.86 -0.19 13.29
CA PRO A 98 23.96 0.23 12.41
C PRO A 98 25.27 -0.53 12.65
N GLU A 99 25.51 -1.04 13.86
CA GLU A 99 26.75 -1.71 14.25
C GLU A 99 26.69 -3.22 14.00
N THR A 100 25.61 -3.86 14.40
CA THR A 100 25.48 -5.33 14.32
C THR A 100 24.70 -5.82 13.11
N GLY A 101 23.91 -4.94 12.48
CA GLY A 101 22.99 -5.29 11.41
C GLY A 101 21.74 -6.06 11.88
N ALA A 102 21.54 -6.23 13.17
CA ALA A 102 20.38 -6.90 13.75
C ALA A 102 19.08 -6.15 13.39
N PRO A 103 17.98 -6.86 13.13
CA PRO A 103 16.71 -6.22 12.81
C PRO A 103 16.11 -5.54 14.04
N TYR A 104 15.77 -4.27 13.90
CA TYR A 104 15.03 -3.48 14.85
C TYR A 104 13.66 -3.11 14.29
N LEU A 105 12.69 -2.94 15.17
CA LEU A 105 11.35 -2.47 14.81
C LEU A 105 11.07 -1.12 15.48
N CYS A 106 10.76 -0.13 14.65
CA CYS A 106 10.30 1.18 15.09
C CYS A 106 8.79 1.18 15.17
N ILE A 107 8.24 1.76 16.23
CA ILE A 107 6.80 1.83 16.51
C ILE A 107 6.46 3.28 16.83
N GLY A 108 5.37 3.77 16.24
CA GLY A 108 4.81 5.08 16.50
C GLY A 108 3.34 4.99 16.90
N GLY A 109 2.86 6.01 17.60
CA GLY A 109 1.49 6.06 18.07
C GLY A 109 1.13 7.37 18.77
N VAL A 110 0.09 7.32 19.59
CA VAL A 110 -0.56 8.47 20.24
C VAL A 110 0.38 9.20 21.23
N ASP A 111 1.38 8.53 21.76
CA ASP A 111 2.33 9.12 22.73
C ASP A 111 3.37 10.06 22.09
N ALA A 112 3.25 10.34 20.80
CA ALA A 112 4.14 11.26 20.05
C ALA A 112 5.62 10.82 20.04
N LYS A 113 5.90 9.54 20.27
CA LYS A 113 7.26 8.98 20.35
C LYS A 113 7.47 7.98 19.23
N VAL A 114 8.73 7.81 18.81
CA VAL A 114 9.14 6.66 18.00
C VAL A 114 9.98 5.75 18.88
N LYS A 115 9.43 4.61 19.26
CA LYS A 115 10.06 3.60 20.09
C LYS A 115 10.73 2.55 19.20
N ILE A 116 11.98 2.24 19.46
CA ILE A 116 12.79 1.29 18.69
C ILE A 116 13.04 0.05 19.55
N TYR A 117 12.58 -1.09 19.09
CA TYR A 117 12.73 -2.36 19.80
C TYR A 117 13.75 -3.26 19.10
N ASP A 118 14.64 -3.84 19.89
CA ASP A 118 15.37 -5.03 19.50
C ASP A 118 14.41 -6.22 19.56
N VAL A 119 14.00 -6.71 18.40
CA VAL A 119 12.99 -7.77 18.31
C VAL A 119 13.53 -9.16 18.68
N VAL A 120 14.85 -9.35 18.66
CA VAL A 120 15.49 -10.60 19.06
C VAL A 120 15.42 -10.77 20.59
N ASN A 121 15.66 -9.67 21.33
CA ASN A 121 15.68 -9.67 22.77
C ASN A 121 14.36 -9.16 23.39
N GLY A 122 13.43 -8.65 22.58
CA GLY A 122 12.16 -8.08 23.04
C GLY A 122 12.31 -6.81 23.89
N LYS A 123 13.44 -6.07 23.76
CA LYS A 123 13.77 -4.92 24.60
C LYS A 123 13.66 -3.61 23.85
N LEU A 124 13.18 -2.58 24.56
CA LEU A 124 13.25 -1.21 24.07
C LEU A 124 14.74 -0.80 23.99
N TYR A 125 15.20 -0.53 22.77
CA TYR A 125 16.56 -0.07 22.50
C TYR A 125 16.67 1.44 22.69
N ARG A 126 15.74 2.21 22.10
CA ARG A 126 15.78 3.66 22.08
C ARG A 126 14.39 4.26 21.90
N CYS A 127 14.21 5.48 22.41
CA CYS A 127 13.02 6.29 22.18
C CYS A 127 13.43 7.62 21.54
N LEU A 128 12.88 7.94 20.37
CA LEU A 128 13.06 9.22 19.71
C LEU A 128 11.90 10.12 20.10
N THR A 129 12.23 11.30 20.62
CA THR A 129 11.26 12.29 21.11
C THR A 129 11.40 13.61 20.35
N GLY A 130 10.30 14.33 20.21
CA GLY A 130 10.32 15.63 19.57
C GLY A 130 9.02 16.03 18.87
N HIS A 131 8.22 15.06 18.40
CA HIS A 131 6.88 15.37 17.89
C HIS A 131 5.97 15.93 19.00
N GLY A 132 5.06 16.79 18.60
CA GLY A 132 4.06 17.40 19.47
C GLY A 132 2.66 16.81 19.32
N GLY A 133 2.50 15.78 18.49
CA GLY A 133 1.25 15.06 18.23
C GLY A 133 1.51 13.63 17.83
N ASP A 134 0.44 12.85 17.67
CA ASP A 134 0.46 11.43 17.34
C ASP A 134 1.36 11.12 16.14
N VAL A 135 2.15 10.04 16.23
CA VAL A 135 2.93 9.53 15.11
C VAL A 135 2.06 8.53 14.34
N ASN A 136 1.58 8.94 13.17
CA ASN A 136 0.58 8.20 12.39
C ASN A 136 1.19 7.28 11.33
N ASP A 137 2.43 7.55 10.91
CA ASP A 137 3.12 6.71 9.94
C ASP A 137 4.62 6.73 10.14
N LEU A 138 5.24 5.60 9.78
CA LEU A 138 6.69 5.39 9.83
C LEU A 138 7.16 4.75 8.52
N ALA A 139 8.22 5.30 7.96
CA ALA A 139 8.87 4.76 6.77
C ALA A 139 10.39 4.71 6.97
N THR A 140 11.02 3.63 6.56
CA THR A 140 12.49 3.51 6.51
C THR A 140 12.96 3.81 5.09
N SER A 141 14.02 4.58 4.97
CA SER A 141 14.62 4.89 3.68
C SER A 141 15.12 3.61 3.00
N PRO A 142 14.71 3.33 1.75
CA PRO A 142 15.22 2.17 1.03
C PRO A 142 16.71 2.29 0.68
N ALA A 143 17.24 3.51 0.58
CA ALA A 143 18.64 3.76 0.31
C ALA A 143 19.56 3.60 1.55
N ASN A 144 19.01 3.82 2.75
CA ASN A 144 19.77 3.69 4.00
C ASN A 144 18.84 3.26 5.15
N SER A 145 18.99 2.01 5.60
CA SER A 145 18.16 1.44 6.66
C SER A 145 18.30 2.13 8.03
N SER A 146 19.33 2.95 8.25
CA SER A 146 19.47 3.73 9.48
C SER A 146 18.68 5.05 9.46
N ILE A 147 18.06 5.40 8.33
CA ILE A 147 17.28 6.62 8.16
C ILE A 147 15.79 6.29 8.19
N ILE A 148 15.06 6.98 9.06
CA ILE A 148 13.63 6.77 9.29
C ILE A 148 12.91 8.10 9.13
N ALA A 149 11.75 8.10 8.48
CA ALA A 149 10.80 9.19 8.49
C ALA A 149 9.66 8.86 9.46
N SER A 150 9.24 9.83 10.24
CA SER A 150 8.00 9.78 11.03
C SER A 150 7.08 10.93 10.64
N ALA A 151 5.82 10.62 10.38
CA ALA A 151 4.79 11.57 10.04
C ALA A 151 3.80 11.71 11.19
N SER A 152 3.49 12.95 11.59
CA SER A 152 2.78 13.22 12.85
C SER A 152 1.60 14.17 12.69
N GLY A 153 0.62 14.05 13.60
CA GLY A 153 -0.47 15.00 13.80
C GLY A 153 -0.01 16.41 14.19
N ASP A 154 1.27 16.61 14.55
CA ASP A 154 1.87 17.93 14.73
C ASP A 154 2.15 18.65 13.39
N THR A 155 1.67 18.11 12.27
CA THR A 155 1.82 18.62 10.90
C THR A 155 3.25 18.58 10.34
N SER A 156 4.17 17.92 11.02
CA SER A 156 5.55 17.79 10.58
C SER A 156 5.92 16.35 10.24
N ILE A 157 6.89 16.21 9.34
CA ILE A 157 7.62 14.97 9.12
C ILE A 157 9.03 15.16 9.63
N ARG A 158 9.54 14.21 10.39
CA ARG A 158 10.91 14.22 10.89
C ARG A 158 11.71 13.09 10.29
N ILE A 159 12.90 13.41 9.84
CA ILE A 159 13.89 12.43 9.36
C ILE A 159 14.91 12.20 10.47
N TRP A 160 14.98 10.95 10.89
CA TRP A 160 15.83 10.51 11.99
C TRP A 160 16.96 9.64 11.47
N SER A 161 18.09 9.69 12.16
CA SER A 161 19.22 8.80 11.96
C SER A 161 19.48 7.95 13.20
N LEU A 162 19.69 6.66 12.99
CA LEU A 162 20.14 5.73 14.05
C LEU A 162 21.66 5.57 14.09
N ASP A 163 22.37 6.23 13.19
CA ASP A 163 23.84 6.21 13.20
C ASP A 163 24.36 6.72 14.54
N PRO A 164 25.35 6.04 15.16
CA PRO A 164 25.96 6.45 16.41
C PRO A 164 26.49 7.88 16.42
N VAL A 165 26.95 8.39 15.28
CA VAL A 165 27.42 9.77 15.16
C VAL A 165 26.33 10.80 15.51
N HIS A 166 25.06 10.44 15.27
CA HIS A 166 23.88 11.26 15.56
C HIS A 166 23.18 10.88 16.88
N ALA A 167 23.83 10.06 17.74
CA ALA A 167 23.19 9.54 18.97
C ALA A 167 22.60 10.63 19.86
N ASN A 168 23.27 11.76 20.00
CA ASN A 168 22.83 12.87 20.83
C ASN A 168 21.76 13.77 20.15
N ARG A 169 21.72 13.80 18.82
CA ARG A 169 20.78 14.60 18.01
C ARG A 169 20.33 13.82 16.78
N PRO A 170 19.42 12.86 16.98
CA PRO A 170 19.02 11.93 15.92
C PRO A 170 18.11 12.54 14.87
N CYS A 171 17.41 13.65 15.12
CA CYS A 171 16.57 14.32 14.16
C CYS A 171 17.44 15.17 13.22
N LEU A 172 17.56 14.74 11.96
CA LEU A 172 18.41 15.42 10.95
C LEU A 172 17.66 16.49 10.19
N VAL A 173 16.39 16.23 9.83
CA VAL A 173 15.58 17.13 8.99
C VAL A 173 14.16 17.19 9.56
N ILE A 174 13.57 18.37 9.47
CA ILE A 174 12.15 18.61 9.75
C ILE A 174 11.52 19.19 8.48
N LEU A 175 10.57 18.46 7.92
CA LEU A 175 9.71 18.94 6.84
C LEU A 175 8.46 19.52 7.51
N ALA A 176 8.34 20.83 7.50
CA ALA A 176 7.24 21.54 8.15
C ALA A 176 7.08 22.91 7.52
N GLY A 177 5.90 23.22 7.05
CA GLY A 177 5.63 24.48 6.39
C GLY A 177 4.21 24.54 5.83
N GLU A 178 4.05 25.25 4.72
CA GLU A 178 2.77 25.28 4.03
C GLU A 178 2.45 23.91 3.46
N GLY A 179 1.34 23.32 3.85
CA GLY A 179 0.80 22.22 3.08
C GLY A 179 0.13 21.08 3.79
N HIS A 180 0.15 20.98 5.09
CA HIS A 180 -0.65 19.92 5.75
C HIS A 180 -1.34 20.38 7.03
N SER A 181 -2.60 19.97 7.18
CA SER A 181 -3.37 20.02 8.42
C SER A 181 -3.70 18.58 8.81
N TRP A 182 -3.24 18.10 9.96
CA TRP A 182 -3.62 16.82 10.61
C TRP A 182 -3.20 15.52 9.89
N ASP A 183 -2.86 14.52 10.68
CA ASP A 183 -2.67 13.09 10.34
C ASP A 183 -1.92 12.81 9.03
N LEU A 184 -0.61 13.02 9.07
CA LEU A 184 0.29 12.82 7.95
C LEU A 184 0.61 11.34 7.71
N LEU A 185 0.74 10.99 6.44
CA LEU A 185 1.28 9.74 5.93
C LEU A 185 2.55 10.04 5.13
N SER A 186 3.45 9.07 5.02
CA SER A 186 4.69 9.26 4.28
C SER A 186 5.15 8.01 3.53
N ALA A 187 5.79 8.22 2.37
CA ALA A 187 6.44 7.17 1.60
C ALA A 187 7.73 7.68 0.96
N PHE A 188 8.83 6.97 1.18
CA PHE A 188 10.10 7.25 0.49
C PHE A 188 10.06 6.77 -0.96
N HIS A 189 10.69 7.53 -1.83
CA HIS A 189 11.14 7.07 -3.14
C HIS A 189 12.34 6.13 -3.01
N ASP A 190 12.52 5.19 -3.95
CA ASP A 190 13.60 4.20 -3.92
C ASP A 190 15.01 4.81 -3.84
N THR A 191 15.20 6.01 -4.40
CA THR A 191 16.47 6.74 -4.28
C THR A 191 16.77 7.27 -2.88
N GLY A 192 15.78 7.26 -1.96
CA GLY A 192 15.90 7.88 -0.64
C GLY A 192 15.94 9.42 -0.66
N ARG A 193 15.91 10.05 -1.85
CA ARG A 193 16.02 11.50 -2.03
C ARG A 193 14.68 12.22 -1.96
N TYR A 194 13.60 11.55 -2.32
CA TYR A 194 12.26 12.14 -2.35
C TYR A 194 11.34 11.43 -1.35
N LEU A 195 10.42 12.21 -0.80
CA LEU A 195 9.41 11.72 0.12
C LEU A 195 8.04 12.27 -0.31
N LEU A 196 7.05 11.38 -0.41
CA LEU A 196 5.65 11.78 -0.49
C LEU A 196 5.09 11.99 0.90
N SER A 197 4.21 12.98 1.04
CA SER A 197 3.30 13.07 2.17
C SER A 197 1.88 13.31 1.71
N ALA A 198 0.92 12.86 2.52
CA ALA A 198 -0.49 13.07 2.29
C ALA A 198 -1.23 13.15 3.63
N ALA A 199 -2.39 13.82 3.66
CA ALA A 199 -3.09 14.08 4.90
C ALA A 199 -4.62 14.22 4.74
N HIS A 200 -5.28 14.55 5.84
CA HIS A 200 -6.72 14.87 5.90
C HIS A 200 -7.12 16.06 5.05
N ASP A 201 -6.19 16.96 4.74
CA ASP A 201 -6.41 18.14 3.90
C ASP A 201 -6.53 17.84 2.40
N GLN A 202 -6.53 16.55 2.01
CA GLN A 202 -6.63 16.11 0.62
C GLN A 202 -5.39 16.48 -0.23
N ILE A 203 -4.33 16.97 0.39
CA ILE A 203 -3.12 17.39 -0.30
C ILE A 203 -2.13 16.23 -0.38
N ILE A 204 -1.48 16.08 -1.52
CA ILE A 204 -0.30 15.25 -1.71
C ILE A 204 0.88 16.16 -2.02
N ASN A 205 1.94 16.04 -1.24
CA ASN A 205 3.19 16.77 -1.43
C ASN A 205 4.33 15.82 -1.83
N LEU A 206 5.21 16.30 -2.71
CA LEU A 206 6.52 15.69 -2.96
C LEU A 206 7.61 16.60 -2.40
N TRP A 207 8.31 16.11 -1.41
CA TRP A 207 9.45 16.76 -0.79
C TRP A 207 10.75 16.25 -1.38
N THR A 208 11.70 17.17 -1.61
CA THR A 208 13.07 16.79 -1.88
C THR A 208 13.87 16.91 -0.58
N LEU A 209 14.52 15.85 -0.18
CA LEU A 209 15.36 15.83 1.00
C LEU A 209 16.72 16.47 0.67
N PRO A 210 17.28 17.32 1.56
CA PRO A 210 18.64 17.77 1.44
C PRO A 210 19.62 16.62 1.62
N ASP A 211 20.86 16.80 1.22
CA ASP A 211 21.93 15.86 1.53
C ASP A 211 22.03 15.70 3.05
N LEU A 212 21.91 14.46 3.51
CA LEU A 212 21.93 14.16 4.94
C LEU A 212 23.36 14.26 5.47
N PRO A 213 23.57 14.89 6.65
CA PRO A 213 24.90 15.06 7.22
C PRO A 213 25.49 13.71 7.63
N THR A 214 26.80 13.54 7.41
CA THR A 214 27.59 12.39 7.86
C THR A 214 28.28 12.64 9.19
N GLU A 215 28.24 13.88 9.68
CA GLU A 215 28.84 14.32 10.95
C GLU A 215 27.75 14.72 11.95
N ALA A 216 28.14 14.81 13.23
CA ALA A 216 27.24 15.25 14.29
C ALA A 216 26.72 16.67 14.03
N ILE A 217 25.43 16.86 14.17
CA ILE A 217 24.75 18.14 13.92
C ILE A 217 24.43 18.89 15.21
N GLN A 218 24.26 20.20 15.11
CA GLN A 218 23.80 21.05 16.23
C GLN A 218 22.29 21.27 16.20
N THR A 219 21.73 21.46 15.01
CA THR A 219 20.29 21.68 14.77
C THR A 219 19.85 20.95 13.52
N PRO A 220 18.61 20.42 13.50
CA PRO A 220 18.07 19.82 12.29
C PRO A 220 17.90 20.84 11.17
N ALA A 221 18.12 20.42 9.93
CA ALA A 221 17.74 21.20 8.76
C ALA A 221 16.20 21.33 8.71
N ARG A 222 15.71 22.42 8.11
CA ARG A 222 14.27 22.64 7.92
C ARG A 222 13.97 22.84 6.45
N VAL A 223 13.01 22.08 5.95
CA VAL A 223 12.47 22.24 4.59
C VAL A 223 11.02 22.73 4.73
N HIS A 224 10.76 23.93 4.21
CA HIS A 224 9.47 24.61 4.42
C HIS A 224 8.48 24.37 3.29
N TYR A 225 8.96 24.07 2.08
CA TYR A 225 8.11 23.98 0.90
C TYR A 225 8.39 22.69 0.12
N PRO A 226 7.34 21.94 -0.25
CA PRO A 226 7.50 20.81 -1.17
C PRO A 226 7.75 21.30 -2.61
N HIS A 227 8.45 20.53 -3.42
CA HIS A 227 8.66 20.83 -4.84
C HIS A 227 7.42 20.53 -5.72
N PHE A 228 6.48 19.76 -5.20
CA PHE A 228 5.16 19.55 -5.81
C PHE A 228 4.11 19.44 -4.72
N SER A 229 2.95 20.04 -4.97
CA SER A 229 1.80 20.00 -4.08
C SER A 229 0.50 19.98 -4.89
N THR A 230 -0.43 19.07 -4.58
CA THR A 230 -1.72 19.03 -5.26
C THR A 230 -2.84 18.56 -4.34
N SER A 231 -4.03 19.18 -4.46
CA SER A 231 -5.30 18.72 -3.91
C SER A 231 -6.30 18.33 -5.01
N ALA A 232 -5.84 18.17 -6.26
CA ALA A 232 -6.71 17.93 -7.40
C ALA A 232 -6.93 16.44 -7.71
N VAL A 233 -6.12 15.53 -7.14
CA VAL A 233 -6.18 14.10 -7.46
C VAL A 233 -7.34 13.40 -6.77
N HIS A 234 -7.64 13.79 -5.52
CA HIS A 234 -8.66 13.18 -4.68
C HIS A 234 -9.61 14.21 -4.08
N SER A 235 -10.85 13.79 -3.82
CA SER A 235 -11.86 14.62 -3.16
C SER A 235 -12.06 14.28 -1.68
N GLY A 236 -11.47 13.19 -1.21
CA GLY A 236 -11.56 12.69 0.16
C GLY A 236 -10.23 12.72 0.92
N ILE A 237 -10.28 12.37 2.20
CA ILE A 237 -9.10 12.20 3.07
C ILE A 237 -8.19 11.13 2.46
N ILE A 238 -6.92 11.46 2.26
CA ILE A 238 -5.95 10.53 1.69
C ILE A 238 -5.39 9.66 2.81
N ASP A 239 -5.52 8.36 2.65
CA ASP A 239 -5.16 7.37 3.67
C ASP A 239 -4.05 6.40 3.24
N CYS A 240 -3.57 6.48 2.00
CA CYS A 240 -2.42 5.72 1.55
C CYS A 240 -1.77 6.34 0.33
N VAL A 241 -0.43 6.45 0.35
CA VAL A 241 0.41 6.85 -0.78
C VAL A 241 1.61 5.93 -0.91
N ALA A 242 2.07 5.70 -2.14
CA ALA A 242 3.27 4.93 -2.42
C ALA A 242 3.87 5.33 -3.77
N PHE A 243 5.16 5.12 -3.94
CA PHE A 243 5.81 5.20 -5.25
C PHE A 243 5.71 3.89 -6.02
N TYR A 244 5.64 3.99 -7.34
CA TYR A 244 5.88 2.94 -8.31
C TYR A 244 6.85 3.48 -9.38
N GLY A 245 8.14 3.29 -9.17
CA GLY A 245 9.15 4.09 -9.87
C GLY A 245 8.88 5.58 -9.64
N ASP A 246 8.90 6.38 -10.70
CA ASP A 246 8.56 7.81 -10.65
C ASP A 246 7.05 8.10 -10.66
N CYS A 247 6.21 7.06 -10.75
CA CYS A 247 4.76 7.19 -10.63
C CYS A 247 4.30 7.09 -9.17
N ILE A 248 3.09 7.56 -8.93
CA ILE A 248 2.48 7.63 -7.60
C ILE A 248 1.20 6.80 -7.59
N LEU A 249 1.07 5.94 -6.60
CA LEU A 249 -0.18 5.31 -6.20
C LEU A 249 -0.74 6.07 -5.01
N SER A 250 -2.01 6.43 -5.04
CA SER A 250 -2.68 7.09 -3.93
C SER A 250 -4.13 6.64 -3.79
N ARG A 251 -4.62 6.65 -2.57
CA ARG A 251 -6.01 6.33 -2.23
C ARG A 251 -6.56 7.35 -1.26
N ALA A 252 -7.81 7.75 -1.47
CA ALA A 252 -8.58 8.49 -0.49
C ALA A 252 -9.80 7.68 -0.04
N CYS A 253 -10.23 7.88 1.21
CA CYS A 253 -11.51 7.37 1.67
C CYS A 253 -12.63 8.04 0.85
N HIS A 254 -13.72 7.35 0.57
CA HIS A 254 -14.86 7.74 -0.26
C HIS A 254 -14.68 7.65 -1.78
N ASP A 255 -13.47 7.70 -2.34
CA ASP A 255 -13.28 7.67 -3.79
C ASP A 255 -13.53 6.29 -4.41
N ASN A 256 -13.50 5.20 -3.61
CA ASN A 256 -13.62 3.80 -4.04
C ASN A 256 -12.64 3.40 -5.16
N VAL A 257 -11.53 4.10 -5.27
CA VAL A 257 -10.46 3.83 -6.23
C VAL A 257 -9.09 4.01 -5.59
N ILE A 258 -8.11 3.28 -6.13
CA ILE A 258 -6.70 3.57 -6.00
C ILE A 258 -6.27 4.18 -7.33
N SER A 259 -5.68 5.36 -7.31
CA SER A 259 -5.23 6.09 -8.49
C SER A 259 -3.74 5.89 -8.73
N LEU A 260 -3.36 5.55 -9.95
CA LEU A 260 -1.98 5.57 -10.44
C LEU A 260 -1.82 6.78 -11.35
N TRP A 261 -0.88 7.65 -11.03
CA TRP A 261 -0.64 8.90 -11.74
C TRP A 261 0.84 9.29 -11.68
N ARG A 262 1.23 10.28 -12.46
CA ARG A 262 2.60 10.80 -12.45
C ARG A 262 2.61 12.32 -12.38
N ILE A 263 3.68 12.87 -11.82
CA ILE A 263 3.98 14.30 -11.86
C ILE A 263 4.66 14.59 -13.21
N GLU A 264 4.15 15.57 -13.94
CA GLU A 264 4.75 15.95 -15.22
C GLU A 264 6.09 16.65 -15.00
N GLY A 265 7.08 16.24 -15.79
CA GLY A 265 8.45 16.74 -15.71
C GLY A 265 9.28 16.19 -14.55
N PHE A 266 8.69 15.41 -13.64
CA PHE A 266 9.43 14.74 -12.59
C PHE A 266 10.16 13.51 -13.12
N SER A 267 11.44 13.41 -12.80
CA SER A 267 12.23 12.18 -12.95
C SER A 267 13.29 12.12 -11.85
N SER A 268 13.30 11.03 -11.11
CA SER A 268 14.27 10.79 -10.05
C SER A 268 15.72 10.62 -10.55
N ALA A 269 15.90 10.35 -11.86
CA ALA A 269 17.19 10.29 -12.53
C ALA A 269 17.83 11.68 -12.76
N ASN A 270 17.01 12.74 -12.75
CA ASN A 270 17.49 14.10 -12.91
C ASN A 270 18.01 14.68 -11.57
N PRO A 271 18.89 15.68 -11.60
CA PRO A 271 19.20 16.47 -10.42
C PRO A 271 17.92 17.07 -9.82
N PRO A 272 17.77 17.09 -8.49
CA PRO A 272 16.61 17.69 -7.86
C PRO A 272 16.59 19.21 -8.11
N PRO A 273 15.41 19.84 -8.16
CA PRO A 273 15.28 21.28 -8.17
C PRO A 273 15.95 21.89 -6.93
N ALA A 274 16.44 23.13 -7.06
CA ALA A 274 16.98 23.86 -5.91
C ALA A 274 15.85 24.17 -4.90
N GLU A 275 16.17 24.26 -3.62
CA GLU A 275 15.18 24.59 -2.57
C GLU A 275 14.44 25.91 -2.86
N SER A 276 15.14 26.90 -3.45
CA SER A 276 14.58 28.19 -3.86
C SER A 276 13.55 28.10 -5.00
N GLU A 277 13.49 26.99 -5.72
CA GLU A 277 12.55 26.76 -6.81
C GLU A 277 11.24 26.11 -6.31
N ALA A 278 11.17 25.74 -5.05
CA ALA A 278 9.96 25.19 -4.46
C ALA A 278 8.81 26.21 -4.52
N PRO A 279 7.66 25.86 -5.11
CA PRO A 279 6.54 26.79 -5.25
C PRO A 279 5.90 27.09 -3.90
N THR A 280 5.54 28.35 -3.70
CA THR A 280 4.85 28.84 -2.50
C THR A 280 3.41 29.24 -2.82
N ALA A 281 2.58 29.51 -1.82
CA ALA A 281 1.23 30.05 -1.99
C ALA A 281 1.21 31.38 -2.76
N GLN A 282 2.32 32.12 -2.75
CA GLN A 282 2.47 33.40 -3.45
C GLN A 282 3.01 33.26 -4.88
N THR A 283 3.35 32.04 -5.30
CA THR A 283 3.84 31.80 -6.67
C THR A 283 2.75 32.16 -7.66
N THR A 284 3.02 33.12 -8.53
CA THR A 284 2.07 33.59 -9.54
C THR A 284 1.75 32.48 -10.53
N VAL A 285 0.47 32.25 -10.73
CA VAL A 285 -0.04 31.27 -11.67
C VAL A 285 -0.55 31.97 -12.94
N PRO A 286 -0.33 31.41 -14.14
CA PRO A 286 -0.88 31.97 -15.38
C PRO A 286 -2.42 32.09 -15.34
N THR A 287 -2.95 33.24 -15.74
CA THR A 287 -4.34 33.66 -15.55
C THR A 287 -5.40 32.85 -16.30
N ASN A 288 -5.02 32.03 -17.28
CA ASN A 288 -5.98 31.35 -18.16
C ASN A 288 -6.45 29.97 -17.66
N TYR A 289 -5.93 29.50 -16.52
CA TYR A 289 -6.26 28.18 -15.94
C TYR A 289 -6.42 28.31 -14.42
N GLU A 290 -7.11 29.34 -13.98
CA GLU A 290 -7.13 29.79 -12.57
C GLU A 290 -7.59 28.71 -11.56
N GLU A 291 -8.54 27.87 -11.90
CA GLU A 291 -9.02 26.86 -10.94
C GLU A 291 -8.07 25.66 -10.82
N ALA A 292 -7.65 25.07 -11.91
CA ALA A 292 -6.72 23.94 -11.88
C ALA A 292 -5.36 24.30 -11.26
N SER A 293 -4.89 25.50 -11.54
CA SER A 293 -3.61 25.99 -11.05
C SER A 293 -3.57 26.38 -9.57
N ARG A 294 -4.73 26.65 -8.96
CA ARG A 294 -4.82 26.88 -7.51
C ARG A 294 -4.68 25.59 -6.71
N LEU A 295 -5.06 24.45 -7.30
CA LEU A 295 -5.04 23.15 -6.64
C LEU A 295 -3.71 22.43 -6.79
N THR A 296 -2.86 22.84 -7.74
CA THR A 296 -1.58 22.18 -8.02
C THR A 296 -0.45 23.21 -8.19
N ARG A 297 0.68 22.93 -7.57
CA ARG A 297 1.92 23.71 -7.66
C ARG A 297 3.08 22.76 -7.92
N SER A 298 3.97 23.09 -8.86
CA SER A 298 5.08 22.23 -9.26
C SER A 298 6.33 23.03 -9.62
N ALA A 299 7.48 22.61 -9.12
CA ALA A 299 8.78 23.07 -9.56
C ALA A 299 9.26 22.37 -10.83
N PHE A 300 8.66 21.21 -11.17
CA PHE A 300 9.10 20.39 -12.31
C PHE A 300 8.56 20.90 -13.65
N VAL A 301 7.32 21.39 -13.65
CA VAL A 301 6.70 22.08 -14.80
C VAL A 301 6.06 23.36 -14.28
N PRO A 302 6.83 24.47 -14.26
CA PRO A 302 6.36 25.72 -13.66
C PRO A 302 5.27 26.41 -14.49
N THR A 303 5.13 26.08 -15.78
CA THR A 303 4.08 26.61 -16.67
C THR A 303 3.09 25.54 -17.02
N ILE A 304 1.81 25.82 -16.79
CA ILE A 304 0.72 24.96 -17.25
C ILE A 304 0.68 24.99 -18.77
N SER A 305 0.77 23.82 -19.40
CA SER A 305 0.62 23.69 -20.85
C SER A 305 -0.81 23.28 -21.18
N PRO A 306 -1.32 23.57 -22.40
CA PRO A 306 -2.61 23.05 -22.86
C PRO A 306 -2.68 21.52 -22.84
N GLN A 307 -1.53 20.83 -22.96
CA GLN A 307 -1.44 19.38 -22.95
C GLN A 307 -1.46 18.79 -21.52
N CYS A 308 -1.04 19.55 -20.54
CA CYS A 308 -1.03 19.12 -19.13
C CYS A 308 -1.45 20.28 -18.20
N PRO A 309 -2.75 20.60 -18.16
CA PRO A 309 -3.24 21.75 -17.38
C PRO A 309 -3.12 21.52 -15.85
N SER A 310 -3.05 20.25 -15.41
CA SER A 310 -3.04 19.88 -14.00
C SER A 310 -1.65 19.66 -13.43
N GLN A 311 -0.58 19.74 -14.25
CA GLN A 311 0.81 19.42 -13.89
C GLN A 311 1.01 17.97 -13.39
N TYR A 312 0.01 17.14 -13.56
CA TYR A 312 0.05 15.69 -13.34
C TYR A 312 -0.82 15.00 -14.39
N THR A 313 -0.57 13.71 -14.62
CA THR A 313 -1.35 12.89 -15.54
C THR A 313 -1.84 11.64 -14.84
N MET A 314 -3.17 11.43 -14.87
CA MET A 314 -3.78 10.16 -14.45
C MET A 314 -3.42 9.07 -15.46
N LEU A 315 -2.94 7.92 -14.96
CA LEU A 315 -2.55 6.78 -15.79
C LEU A 315 -3.58 5.65 -15.71
N LEU A 316 -4.02 5.29 -14.50
CA LEU A 316 -4.98 4.21 -14.26
C LEU A 316 -5.73 4.45 -12.94
N GLN A 317 -6.91 3.85 -12.84
CA GLN A 317 -7.63 3.72 -11.57
C GLN A 317 -7.99 2.26 -11.32
N PHE A 318 -7.93 1.83 -10.06
CA PHE A 318 -8.24 0.46 -9.62
C PHE A 318 -9.47 0.50 -8.71
N TYR A 319 -10.53 -0.21 -9.09
CA TYR A 319 -11.83 -0.17 -8.41
C TYR A 319 -11.79 -0.90 -7.06
N THR A 320 -12.08 -0.20 -5.98
CA THR A 320 -12.10 -0.70 -4.60
C THR A 320 -13.49 -0.54 -3.96
N PRO A 321 -14.47 -1.39 -4.30
CA PRO A 321 -15.83 -1.27 -3.82
C PRO A 321 -15.96 -1.56 -2.32
N ASN A 322 -17.05 -1.05 -1.70
CA ASN A 322 -17.44 -1.35 -0.32
C ASN A 322 -16.40 -0.95 0.72
N CYS A 323 -15.77 0.20 0.55
CA CYS A 323 -14.87 0.76 1.55
C CYS A 323 -15.63 1.61 2.60
N GLY A 324 -16.79 2.17 2.23
CA GLY A 324 -17.55 3.07 3.09
C GLY A 324 -16.73 4.32 3.46
N PRO A 325 -17.08 4.98 4.59
CA PRO A 325 -16.34 6.14 5.08
C PRO A 325 -15.10 5.76 5.89
N GLN A 326 -14.61 4.53 5.77
CA GLN A 326 -13.47 4.05 6.54
C GLN A 326 -12.18 4.64 5.98
N PHE A 327 -11.35 5.21 6.85
CA PHE A 327 -9.99 5.63 6.57
C PHE A 327 -8.98 4.69 7.27
N PHE A 328 -7.68 4.88 7.02
CA PHE A 328 -6.61 3.93 7.37
C PHE A 328 -6.83 2.54 6.76
N MET A 329 -7.26 2.51 5.49
CA MET A 329 -7.30 1.29 4.69
C MET A 329 -6.20 1.38 3.64
N ARG A 330 -5.10 0.68 3.89
CA ARG A 330 -3.88 0.84 3.12
C ARG A 330 -3.67 -0.30 2.14
N PHE A 331 -3.35 0.06 0.90
CA PHE A 331 -2.88 -0.89 -0.10
C PHE A 331 -1.37 -1.15 0.03
N LYS A 332 -0.90 -2.21 -0.59
CA LYS A 332 0.53 -2.46 -0.75
C LYS A 332 0.84 -2.98 -2.15
N LEU A 333 1.78 -2.33 -2.81
CA LEU A 333 2.37 -2.81 -4.05
C LEU A 333 3.56 -3.73 -3.71
N HIS A 334 3.57 -4.94 -4.25
CA HIS A 334 4.76 -5.76 -4.37
C HIS A 334 5.49 -5.33 -5.62
N PHE A 335 6.66 -4.76 -5.46
CA PHE A 335 7.49 -4.31 -6.56
C PHE A 335 8.95 -4.64 -6.26
N VAL A 336 9.45 -5.69 -6.88
CA VAL A 336 10.81 -6.21 -6.72
C VAL A 336 11.33 -6.52 -8.12
N PRO A 337 12.62 -6.26 -8.43
CA PRO A 337 13.22 -6.62 -9.71
C PRO A 337 12.94 -8.09 -10.07
N ASP A 338 12.74 -8.36 -11.34
CA ASP A 338 12.49 -9.68 -11.93
C ASP A 338 11.19 -10.38 -11.45
N GLN A 339 10.30 -9.66 -10.77
CA GLN A 339 8.97 -10.16 -10.40
C GLN A 339 7.86 -9.25 -10.92
N HIS A 340 6.68 -9.83 -11.15
CA HIS A 340 5.50 -9.08 -11.53
C HIS A 340 5.08 -8.11 -10.44
N PRO A 341 4.91 -6.81 -10.75
CA PRO A 341 4.33 -5.87 -9.81
C PRO A 341 2.88 -6.24 -9.51
N VAL A 342 2.56 -6.49 -8.25
CA VAL A 342 1.20 -6.87 -7.82
C VAL A 342 0.71 -5.94 -6.73
N LEU A 343 -0.36 -5.21 -7.03
CA LEU A 343 -1.07 -4.38 -6.07
C LEU A 343 -2.07 -5.24 -5.28
N ALA A 344 -2.09 -5.10 -3.96
CA ALA A 344 -3.03 -5.75 -3.07
C ALA A 344 -3.72 -4.72 -2.17
N PHE A 345 -5.01 -4.93 -1.93
CA PHE A 345 -5.84 -4.08 -1.09
C PHE A 345 -6.98 -4.89 -0.46
N CYS A 346 -7.37 -4.58 0.78
CA CYS A 346 -8.53 -5.16 1.43
C CYS A 346 -9.56 -4.09 1.78
N ASN A 347 -10.84 -4.34 1.48
CA ASN A 347 -11.92 -3.41 1.78
C ASN A 347 -12.57 -3.65 3.14
N ALA A 348 -13.59 -2.82 3.48
CA ALA A 348 -14.34 -2.92 4.74
C ALA A 348 -15.26 -4.16 4.83
N ALA A 349 -15.43 -4.91 3.75
CA ALA A 349 -16.22 -6.15 3.71
C ALA A 349 -15.33 -7.41 3.74
N GLY A 350 -14.03 -7.30 4.01
CA GLY A 350 -13.10 -8.43 4.08
C GLY A 350 -12.74 -9.04 2.73
N ASN A 351 -12.94 -8.30 1.65
CA ASN A 351 -12.52 -8.75 0.32
C ASN A 351 -11.12 -8.23 0.02
N VAL A 352 -10.21 -9.13 -0.30
CA VAL A 352 -8.85 -8.82 -0.72
C VAL A 352 -8.77 -8.84 -2.24
N PHE A 353 -8.39 -7.72 -2.82
CA PHE A 353 -8.29 -7.50 -4.25
C PHE A 353 -6.84 -7.51 -4.70
N PHE A 354 -6.60 -8.07 -5.89
CA PHE A 354 -5.28 -8.14 -6.50
C PHE A 354 -5.32 -7.66 -7.95
N TRP A 355 -4.34 -6.82 -8.32
CA TRP A 355 -4.06 -6.39 -9.69
C TRP A 355 -2.59 -6.69 -10.01
N ASP A 356 -2.35 -7.47 -11.04
CA ASP A 356 -1.03 -7.81 -11.56
C ASP A 356 -0.77 -6.92 -12.79
N PHE A 357 0.22 -6.06 -12.74
CA PHE A 357 0.46 -5.06 -13.78
C PHE A 357 0.99 -5.70 -15.08
N GLU A 358 1.68 -6.84 -15.01
CA GLU A 358 2.09 -7.58 -16.19
C GLU A 358 0.89 -8.14 -16.97
N ARG A 359 -0.23 -8.45 -16.31
CA ARG A 359 -1.46 -8.82 -17.01
C ARG A 359 -2.02 -7.68 -17.86
N LEU A 360 -1.82 -6.43 -17.46
CA LEU A 360 -2.23 -5.27 -18.23
C LEU A 360 -1.40 -5.15 -19.51
N VAL A 361 -0.10 -5.40 -19.41
CA VAL A 361 0.83 -5.40 -20.56
C VAL A 361 0.49 -6.55 -21.50
N ALA A 362 0.38 -7.78 -20.97
CA ALA A 362 0.06 -8.96 -21.77
C ALA A 362 -1.32 -8.88 -22.44
N TYR A 363 -2.31 -8.24 -21.81
CA TYR A 363 -3.61 -7.98 -22.42
C TYR A 363 -3.49 -7.01 -23.60
N ARG A 364 -2.74 -5.92 -23.45
CA ARG A 364 -2.51 -4.96 -24.53
C ARG A 364 -1.86 -5.63 -25.73
N GLU A 365 -0.78 -6.39 -25.52
CA GLU A 365 -0.09 -7.15 -26.58
C GLU A 365 -1.04 -8.15 -27.27
N PHE A 366 -1.85 -8.87 -26.49
CA PHE A 366 -2.86 -9.77 -27.01
C PHE A 366 -3.89 -9.03 -27.88
N MET A 367 -4.39 -7.88 -27.43
CA MET A 367 -5.38 -7.09 -28.18
C MET A 367 -4.78 -6.46 -29.43
N GLU A 368 -3.52 -6.05 -29.43
CA GLU A 368 -2.79 -5.60 -30.63
C GLU A 368 -2.67 -6.74 -31.64
N ALA A 369 -2.26 -7.93 -31.21
CA ALA A 369 -2.20 -9.11 -32.06
C ALA A 369 -3.58 -9.56 -32.58
N LEU A 370 -4.62 -9.41 -31.76
CA LEU A 370 -6.00 -9.74 -32.14
C LEU A 370 -6.56 -8.80 -33.21
N LYS A 371 -6.20 -7.51 -33.16
CA LYS A 371 -6.62 -6.46 -34.10
C LYS A 371 -5.74 -6.38 -35.34
N ASP A 372 -4.64 -7.14 -35.44
CA ASP A 372 -3.72 -7.09 -36.58
C ASP A 372 -4.46 -7.47 -37.89
N PRO A 373 -4.50 -6.57 -38.90
CA PRO A 373 -5.12 -6.88 -40.17
C PRO A 373 -4.47 -8.03 -40.95
N GLY A 374 -3.17 -8.32 -40.67
CA GLY A 374 -2.42 -9.40 -41.30
C GLY A 374 -2.66 -10.78 -40.67
N ARG A 375 -3.43 -10.85 -39.59
CA ARG A 375 -3.70 -12.09 -38.86
C ARG A 375 -4.52 -13.08 -39.70
N ASP A 376 -4.14 -14.36 -39.64
CA ASP A 376 -4.94 -15.47 -40.18
C ASP A 376 -6.22 -15.67 -39.32
N LYS A 377 -7.35 -15.12 -39.78
CA LYS A 377 -8.64 -15.21 -39.10
C LYS A 377 -9.24 -16.63 -39.07
N SER A 378 -8.66 -17.60 -39.82
CA SER A 378 -9.10 -19.00 -39.76
C SER A 378 -8.64 -19.72 -38.47
N LYS A 379 -7.66 -19.12 -37.75
CA LYS A 379 -7.11 -19.66 -36.52
C LYS A 379 -7.43 -18.73 -35.36
N GLN A 380 -8.10 -19.29 -34.34
CA GLN A 380 -8.30 -18.55 -33.09
C GLN A 380 -6.96 -18.27 -32.44
N LEU A 381 -6.72 -17.00 -32.03
CA LEU A 381 -5.54 -16.61 -31.29
C LEU A 381 -5.61 -17.20 -29.87
N PRO A 382 -4.60 -17.98 -29.42
CA PRO A 382 -4.59 -18.48 -28.07
C PRO A 382 -4.48 -17.34 -27.05
N HIS A 383 -5.42 -17.29 -26.11
CA HIS A 383 -5.41 -16.31 -25.02
C HIS A 383 -4.79 -16.91 -23.76
N PRO A 384 -4.18 -16.09 -22.89
CA PRO A 384 -3.66 -16.55 -21.60
C PRO A 384 -4.75 -17.21 -20.74
N SER A 385 -4.41 -18.23 -19.96
CA SER A 385 -5.37 -19.02 -19.17
C SER A 385 -6.10 -18.20 -18.09
N TRP A 386 -5.50 -17.11 -17.62
CA TRP A 386 -6.13 -16.19 -16.67
C TRP A 386 -7.20 -15.28 -17.30
N MET A 387 -7.22 -15.14 -18.65
CA MET A 387 -8.27 -14.46 -19.42
C MET A 387 -9.44 -15.43 -19.68
N ARG A 388 -10.28 -15.62 -18.67
CA ARG A 388 -11.37 -16.61 -18.74
C ARG A 388 -12.46 -16.18 -19.72
N LEU A 389 -12.93 -17.15 -20.51
CA LEU A 389 -14.10 -16.97 -21.39
C LEU A 389 -15.38 -16.89 -20.54
N VAL A 390 -16.28 -15.99 -20.92
CA VAL A 390 -17.60 -15.85 -20.32
C VAL A 390 -18.62 -16.58 -21.20
N LYS A 391 -19.34 -17.55 -20.63
CA LYS A 391 -20.43 -18.24 -21.32
C LYS A 391 -21.66 -17.34 -21.38
N THR A 392 -22.15 -17.08 -22.58
CA THR A 392 -23.42 -16.36 -22.79
C THR A 392 -24.55 -17.14 -22.08
N ARG A 393 -25.19 -16.52 -21.08
CA ARG A 393 -26.40 -17.10 -20.49
C ARG A 393 -27.54 -16.98 -21.49
N PRO A 394 -28.28 -18.07 -21.81
CA PRO A 394 -29.50 -17.94 -22.59
C PRO A 394 -30.45 -17.00 -21.82
N LYS A 395 -31.01 -16.01 -22.53
CA LYS A 395 -32.05 -15.13 -21.99
C LYS A 395 -33.26 -16.00 -21.64
N THR A 396 -33.36 -16.43 -20.39
CA THR A 396 -34.62 -16.95 -19.86
C THR A 396 -35.49 -15.73 -19.54
N ASP A 397 -36.65 -15.68 -20.20
CA ASP A 397 -37.72 -14.70 -19.91
C ASP A 397 -38.20 -14.90 -18.46
N SER A 398 -37.51 -14.34 -17.51
CA SER A 398 -37.97 -14.30 -16.14
C SER A 398 -38.68 -12.97 -15.90
N LYS A 399 -40.00 -12.94 -16.16
CA LYS A 399 -40.89 -11.97 -15.54
C LYS A 399 -40.76 -12.11 -14.01
N GLY A 400 -40.34 -11.03 -13.35
CA GLY A 400 -40.58 -10.82 -11.93
C GLY A 400 -39.49 -11.26 -10.96
N ARG A 401 -38.50 -10.37 -10.73
CA ARG A 401 -37.99 -10.05 -9.39
C ARG A 401 -37.30 -8.68 -9.47
N GLN A 402 -37.98 -7.65 -9.00
CA GLN A 402 -37.36 -6.39 -8.62
C GLN A 402 -36.49 -6.68 -7.37
N GLY A 403 -35.24 -6.98 -7.59
CA GLY A 403 -34.18 -6.90 -6.59
C GLY A 403 -33.38 -5.65 -6.95
N GLY A 404 -33.26 -4.69 -6.02
CA GLY A 404 -32.50 -3.46 -6.19
C GLY A 404 -31.03 -3.80 -6.49
N GLY A 405 -30.69 -3.89 -7.77
CA GLY A 405 -29.34 -3.89 -8.30
C GLY A 405 -29.10 -2.50 -8.85
N ASP A 406 -27.91 -2.00 -8.64
CA ASP A 406 -27.33 -0.83 -9.28
C ASP A 406 -27.85 -0.72 -10.72
N LYS A 407 -28.47 0.41 -11.06
CA LYS A 407 -28.93 0.67 -12.41
C LYS A 407 -27.69 0.65 -13.30
N ASP A 408 -27.63 -0.35 -14.18
CA ASP A 408 -26.59 -0.50 -15.21
C ASP A 408 -26.38 0.83 -15.93
N VAL A 409 -25.41 1.61 -15.48
CA VAL A 409 -24.78 2.62 -16.34
C VAL A 409 -24.12 1.81 -17.45
N PRO A 410 -24.42 2.05 -18.73
CA PRO A 410 -23.77 1.32 -19.82
C PRO A 410 -22.26 1.52 -19.67
N SER A 411 -21.54 0.43 -19.42
CA SER A 411 -20.08 0.45 -19.34
C SER A 411 -19.55 0.97 -20.68
N THR A 412 -18.62 1.91 -20.67
CA THR A 412 -17.93 2.40 -21.87
C THR A 412 -17.31 1.25 -22.64
N PHE A 413 -16.85 0.20 -21.95
CA PHE A 413 -16.32 -1.03 -22.54
C PHE A 413 -17.33 -1.83 -23.36
N ARG A 414 -18.65 -1.69 -23.11
CA ARG A 414 -19.67 -2.49 -23.80
C ARG A 414 -19.81 -2.10 -25.28
N ALA A 415 -19.75 -0.81 -25.60
CA ALA A 415 -19.85 -0.33 -26.98
C ALA A 415 -18.67 -0.82 -27.82
N ASP A 416 -17.47 -0.73 -27.26
CA ASP A 416 -16.25 -1.23 -27.92
C ASP A 416 -16.24 -2.76 -28.03
N ALA A 417 -16.72 -3.48 -27.02
CA ALA A 417 -16.85 -4.94 -27.06
C ALA A 417 -17.81 -5.42 -28.15
N ILE A 418 -18.93 -4.70 -28.37
CA ILE A 418 -19.87 -5.01 -29.47
C ILE A 418 -19.17 -4.85 -30.81
N ARG A 419 -18.55 -3.68 -31.07
CA ARG A 419 -17.81 -3.41 -32.28
C ARG A 419 -16.74 -4.45 -32.56
N LEU A 420 -15.90 -4.75 -31.56
CA LEU A 420 -14.82 -5.73 -31.66
C LEU A 420 -15.34 -7.15 -31.89
N SER A 421 -16.45 -7.54 -31.26
CA SER A 421 -17.07 -8.85 -31.48
C SER A 421 -17.55 -9.02 -32.93
N GLU A 422 -18.09 -7.97 -33.53
CA GLU A 422 -18.54 -7.96 -34.95
C GLU A 422 -17.35 -7.97 -35.93
N GLU A 423 -16.29 -7.21 -35.65
CA GLU A 423 -15.11 -7.11 -36.50
C GLU A 423 -14.23 -8.37 -36.49
N ILE A 424 -14.09 -8.99 -35.33
CA ILE A 424 -13.14 -10.08 -35.08
C ILE A 424 -13.81 -11.45 -35.15
N GLY A 425 -15.00 -11.62 -34.52
CA GLY A 425 -15.78 -12.85 -34.53
C GLY A 425 -15.29 -13.98 -33.63
N ASP A 426 -14.09 -13.86 -33.03
CA ASP A 426 -13.45 -14.93 -32.24
C ASP A 426 -14.02 -15.05 -30.81
N TYR A 427 -14.50 -13.94 -30.26
CA TYR A 427 -14.96 -13.85 -28.87
C TYR A 427 -16.32 -13.14 -28.78
N ASN A 428 -17.14 -13.56 -27.81
CA ASN A 428 -18.44 -12.92 -27.58
C ASN A 428 -18.29 -11.58 -26.83
N VAL A 429 -19.32 -10.75 -26.92
CA VAL A 429 -19.35 -9.39 -26.32
C VAL A 429 -19.09 -9.44 -24.82
N GLU A 430 -19.72 -10.38 -24.09
CA GLU A 430 -19.59 -10.51 -22.65
C GLU A 430 -18.15 -10.84 -22.21
N THR A 431 -17.43 -11.62 -23.03
CA THR A 431 -16.02 -11.95 -22.79
C THR A 431 -15.16 -10.70 -22.99
N LEU A 432 -15.31 -10.02 -24.13
CA LEU A 432 -14.52 -8.82 -24.44
C LEU A 432 -14.77 -7.69 -23.42
N GLU A 433 -16.03 -7.46 -23.05
CA GLU A 433 -16.40 -6.48 -22.02
C GLU A 433 -15.79 -6.83 -20.63
N THR A 434 -15.84 -8.12 -20.26
CA THR A 434 -15.25 -8.58 -19.00
C THR A 434 -13.74 -8.40 -18.98
N TRP A 435 -13.06 -8.71 -20.09
CA TRP A 435 -11.62 -8.53 -20.20
C TRP A 435 -11.25 -7.04 -20.17
N ALA A 436 -11.94 -6.21 -20.96
CA ALA A 436 -11.69 -4.77 -20.97
C ALA A 436 -11.88 -4.15 -19.58
N SER A 437 -12.94 -4.49 -18.85
CA SER A 437 -13.22 -3.95 -17.52
C SER A 437 -12.15 -4.30 -16.46
N ARG A 438 -11.24 -5.24 -16.77
CA ARG A 438 -10.17 -5.67 -15.85
C ARG A 438 -8.78 -5.28 -16.32
N TYR A 439 -8.57 -5.15 -17.64
CA TYR A 439 -7.22 -5.09 -18.19
C TYR A 439 -7.01 -3.93 -19.18
N SER A 440 -8.08 -3.24 -19.68
CA SER A 440 -7.92 -2.16 -20.64
C SER A 440 -7.30 -0.92 -19.99
N GLN A 441 -6.35 -0.32 -20.71
CA GLN A 441 -5.68 0.92 -20.31
C GLN A 441 -6.13 2.11 -21.21
N ASP A 442 -7.20 1.94 -21.99
CA ASP A 442 -7.62 2.92 -22.98
C ASP A 442 -8.21 4.19 -22.36
N ASP A 443 -8.88 4.07 -21.21
CA ASP A 443 -9.43 5.20 -20.46
C ASP A 443 -8.88 5.21 -19.01
N PRO A 444 -8.02 6.17 -18.66
CA PRO A 444 -7.43 6.26 -17.32
C PRO A 444 -8.43 6.61 -16.21
N HIS A 445 -9.64 7.06 -16.56
CA HIS A 445 -10.69 7.42 -15.61
C HIS A 445 -11.75 6.32 -15.43
N GLU A 446 -11.69 5.23 -16.21
CA GLU A 446 -12.57 4.07 -16.03
C GLU A 446 -11.88 3.06 -15.10
N PRO A 447 -12.38 2.87 -13.84
CA PRO A 447 -11.68 2.06 -12.85
C PRO A 447 -11.66 0.56 -13.19
N LEU A 448 -10.47 -0.04 -13.16
CA LEU A 448 -10.25 -1.46 -13.45
C LEU A 448 -10.70 -2.35 -12.30
N LYS A 449 -11.54 -3.33 -12.62
CA LYS A 449 -11.93 -4.38 -11.66
C LYS A 449 -10.74 -5.28 -11.32
N ALA A 450 -10.74 -5.83 -10.11
CA ALA A 450 -9.67 -6.72 -9.67
C ALA A 450 -9.50 -7.94 -10.58
N HIS A 451 -8.25 -8.31 -10.81
CA HIS A 451 -7.88 -9.53 -11.53
C HIS A 451 -8.24 -10.77 -10.73
N LYS A 452 -8.17 -10.66 -9.39
CA LYS A 452 -8.59 -11.69 -8.45
C LYS A 452 -9.14 -11.05 -7.18
N THR A 453 -10.16 -11.68 -6.60
CA THR A 453 -10.71 -11.33 -5.30
C THR A 453 -10.73 -12.58 -4.42
N GLU A 454 -10.21 -12.46 -3.20
CA GLU A 454 -10.34 -13.46 -2.14
C GLU A 454 -11.22 -12.86 -1.04
N SER A 455 -12.15 -13.65 -0.51
CA SER A 455 -13.09 -13.17 0.51
C SER A 455 -12.83 -13.85 1.84
N SER A 456 -12.78 -13.07 2.90
CA SER A 456 -12.83 -13.59 4.27
C SER A 456 -14.25 -14.07 4.59
N SER A 457 -14.36 -15.12 5.39
CA SER A 457 -15.66 -15.64 5.86
C SER A 457 -16.24 -14.87 7.06
N ALA A 458 -15.47 -13.93 7.63
CA ALA A 458 -15.84 -13.15 8.81
C ALA A 458 -16.15 -11.70 8.44
N ASN A 459 -16.87 -10.98 9.31
CA ASN A 459 -16.99 -9.53 9.26
C ASN A 459 -15.61 -8.93 9.59
N PHE A 460 -14.81 -8.66 8.58
CA PHE A 460 -13.44 -8.21 8.68
C PHE A 460 -13.26 -6.90 7.93
N VAL A 461 -12.76 -5.88 8.61
CA VAL A 461 -12.36 -4.62 7.99
C VAL A 461 -10.85 -4.64 7.85
N GLY A 462 -10.33 -4.68 6.62
CA GLY A 462 -8.90 -4.63 6.37
C GLY A 462 -8.32 -3.26 6.67
N ARG A 463 -7.19 -3.19 7.39
CA ARG A 463 -6.48 -1.95 7.71
C ARG A 463 -5.20 -1.82 6.90
N GLN A 464 -4.40 -2.86 6.89
CA GLN A 464 -3.09 -2.83 6.22
C GLN A 464 -2.82 -4.14 5.51
N THR A 465 -2.13 -4.04 4.38
CA THR A 465 -1.68 -5.18 3.57
C THR A 465 -0.17 -5.17 3.49
N ALA A 466 0.48 -6.33 3.60
CA ALA A 466 1.92 -6.48 3.47
C ALA A 466 2.28 -7.67 2.60
N TRP A 467 3.39 -7.54 1.85
CA TRP A 467 3.98 -8.62 1.06
C TRP A 467 5.30 -9.09 1.68
N SER A 468 5.52 -10.40 1.66
CA SER A 468 6.84 -10.94 1.96
C SER A 468 7.87 -10.47 0.92
N PRO A 469 9.17 -10.37 1.28
CA PRO A 469 10.21 -9.93 0.34
C PRO A 469 10.24 -10.75 -0.95
N GLY A 470 10.02 -12.06 -0.88
CA GLY A 470 9.95 -12.95 -2.05
C GLY A 470 8.63 -12.92 -2.81
N GLY A 471 7.61 -12.18 -2.36
CA GLY A 471 6.30 -12.08 -3.03
C GLY A 471 5.43 -13.33 -2.93
N GLU A 472 5.84 -14.33 -2.16
CA GLU A 472 5.07 -15.55 -1.98
C GLU A 472 3.86 -15.35 -1.05
N TRP A 473 4.04 -14.58 0.00
CA TRP A 473 3.03 -14.35 1.03
C TRP A 473 2.50 -12.93 0.99
N CYS A 474 1.20 -12.83 1.22
CA CYS A 474 0.50 -11.57 1.44
C CYS A 474 -0.26 -11.68 2.76
N VAL A 475 -0.03 -10.77 3.70
CA VAL A 475 -0.73 -10.71 4.97
C VAL A 475 -1.59 -9.46 5.02
N VAL A 476 -2.84 -9.62 5.44
CA VAL A 476 -3.77 -8.51 5.64
C VAL A 476 -4.22 -8.53 7.09
N VAL A 477 -4.08 -7.41 7.77
CA VAL A 477 -4.53 -7.24 9.15
C VAL A 477 -5.66 -6.25 9.27
N GLY A 478 -6.44 -6.34 10.35
CA GLY A 478 -7.56 -5.43 10.54
C GLY A 478 -8.33 -5.66 11.82
N SER A 479 -9.65 -5.47 11.74
CA SER A 479 -10.56 -5.53 12.88
C SER A 479 -10.48 -6.86 13.65
N SER A 480 -10.84 -6.81 14.92
CA SER A 480 -10.87 -7.97 15.84
C SER A 480 -9.51 -8.66 16.01
N ASN A 481 -8.40 -7.90 15.94
CA ASN A 481 -7.03 -8.43 15.99
C ASN A 481 -6.83 -9.65 15.07
N GLN A 482 -7.47 -9.62 13.90
CA GLN A 482 -7.41 -10.70 12.94
C GLN A 482 -6.37 -10.40 11.85
N ALA A 483 -5.64 -11.44 11.45
CA ALA A 483 -4.76 -11.44 10.29
C ALA A 483 -5.16 -12.54 9.31
N LEU A 484 -5.28 -12.18 8.03
CA LEU A 484 -5.50 -13.09 6.91
C LEU A 484 -4.15 -13.42 6.27
N ILE A 485 -3.84 -14.70 6.16
CA ILE A 485 -2.60 -15.19 5.54
C ILE A 485 -2.93 -15.74 4.16
N LEU A 486 -2.41 -15.08 3.13
CA LEU A 486 -2.60 -15.47 1.75
C LEU A 486 -1.27 -15.94 1.16
N GLN A 487 -1.30 -17.00 0.35
CA GLN A 487 -0.12 -17.60 -0.25
C GLN A 487 -0.24 -17.65 -1.77
N ARG A 488 0.82 -17.26 -2.46
CA ARG A 488 1.06 -17.45 -3.90
C ARG A 488 1.68 -18.83 -4.13
N TRP A 489 1.48 -19.41 -5.30
CA TRP A 489 2.08 -20.71 -5.67
C TRP A 489 1.81 -21.87 -4.69
N ALA A 490 0.70 -21.80 -3.96
CA ALA A 490 0.27 -22.88 -3.09
C ALA A 490 -0.04 -24.14 -3.91
N ASN A 491 0.50 -25.29 -3.50
CA ASN A 491 0.26 -26.57 -4.17
C ASN A 491 -1.24 -26.83 -4.40
N LYS A 492 -1.64 -27.07 -5.64
CA LYS A 492 -3.04 -27.29 -6.06
C LYS A 492 -3.72 -28.51 -5.41
N GLY A 493 -2.97 -29.32 -4.64
CA GLY A 493 -3.45 -30.57 -4.03
C GLY A 493 -4.17 -30.44 -2.68
N SER A 494 -4.17 -29.28 -2.02
CA SER A 494 -4.72 -29.14 -0.66
C SER A 494 -6.07 -28.43 -0.58
N THR A 495 -6.81 -28.28 -1.68
CA THR A 495 -8.14 -27.63 -1.69
C THR A 495 -9.28 -28.61 -1.29
N SER A 496 -9.07 -29.51 -0.34
CA SER A 496 -10.16 -30.25 0.27
C SER A 496 -10.47 -29.68 1.66
N ARG A 497 -11.60 -28.94 1.75
CA ARG A 497 -12.27 -28.53 2.99
C ARG A 497 -11.52 -27.54 3.90
N ALA A 498 -11.40 -26.30 3.47
CA ALA A 498 -11.30 -25.18 4.40
C ALA A 498 -12.71 -24.68 4.76
N SER A 499 -13.44 -25.46 5.55
CA SER A 499 -14.62 -25.01 6.30
C SER A 499 -14.53 -25.59 7.71
N ALA A 500 -13.59 -25.07 8.48
CA ALA A 500 -13.60 -25.13 9.92
C ALA A 500 -12.72 -23.98 10.39
N SER A 501 -13.32 -23.01 11.05
CA SER A 501 -12.62 -22.04 11.86
C SER A 501 -11.80 -22.79 12.91
N ALA A 502 -10.51 -22.98 12.64
CA ALA A 502 -9.59 -23.39 13.67
C ALA A 502 -9.21 -22.14 14.44
N SER A 503 -9.94 -21.83 15.50
CA SER A 503 -9.47 -20.96 16.56
C SER A 503 -8.29 -21.67 17.23
N ALA A 504 -7.08 -21.37 16.79
CA ALA A 504 -5.88 -21.79 17.51
C ALA A 504 -5.72 -20.83 18.70
N SER A 505 -6.15 -21.28 19.88
CA SER A 505 -5.73 -20.64 21.13
C SER A 505 -4.24 -20.89 21.29
N ALA A 506 -3.43 -19.88 20.93
CA ALA A 506 -2.01 -19.89 21.23
C ALA A 506 -1.85 -19.63 22.73
N SER A 507 -1.52 -20.67 23.48
CA SER A 507 -1.06 -20.54 24.86
C SER A 507 0.29 -19.80 24.85
N VAL A 508 0.28 -18.57 25.35
CA VAL A 508 1.47 -17.73 25.50
C VAL A 508 2.40 -18.38 26.53
N PRO A 509 3.70 -18.57 26.23
CA PRO A 509 4.66 -18.89 27.27
C PRO A 509 4.75 -17.73 28.26
N PRO A 510 5.03 -18.00 29.55
CA PRO A 510 4.97 -16.99 30.62
C PRO A 510 5.90 -15.82 30.32
N SER A 511 5.36 -14.61 30.44
CA SER A 511 6.07 -13.35 30.27
C SER A 511 7.27 -13.29 31.23
N VAL A 512 8.45 -13.03 30.68
CA VAL A 512 9.63 -12.69 31.50
C VAL A 512 9.44 -11.26 31.96
N SER A 513 9.00 -11.09 33.21
CA SER A 513 8.98 -9.80 33.88
C SER A 513 10.42 -9.31 34.09
N ALA A 514 10.77 -8.18 33.48
CA ALA A 514 12.03 -7.50 33.75
C ALA A 514 11.99 -6.95 35.18
N GLN A 515 12.72 -7.58 36.11
CA GLN A 515 12.99 -6.99 37.41
C GLN A 515 13.93 -5.80 37.23
N ASN A 516 13.46 -4.62 37.59
CA ASN A 516 14.28 -3.44 37.81
C ASN A 516 15.24 -3.70 38.98
N SER A 517 16.54 -3.81 38.71
CA SER A 517 17.56 -3.61 39.71
C SER A 517 18.11 -2.19 39.60
N ALA A 518 17.67 -1.35 40.55
CA ALA A 518 18.28 -0.06 40.81
C ALA A 518 19.68 -0.28 41.39
N VAL A 519 20.72 0.31 40.79
CA VAL A 519 21.86 0.98 41.41
C VAL A 519 22.30 2.10 40.47
#